data_8068ddf3308a46ab670be802244eefd9
#
_entry.id   8068ddf3308a46ab670be802244eefd9
#
_cell.length_a   1.000
_cell.length_b   1.000
_cell.length_c   1.000
_cell.angle_alpha   90.00
_cell.angle_beta   90.00
_cell.angle_gamma   90.00
#
_symmetry.space_group_name_H-M   'P 1'
#
loop_
_entity.id
_entity.type
_entity.pdbx_description
1 polymer ?
#
loop_
_entity_poly.entity_id
_entity_poly.type
_entity_poly.pdbx_seq_one_letter_code
_entity_poly.pdbx_strand_id
1 'polypeptide(L)'
;MPKVSIITKMSIDLKRTPLMVLGTSSGAGKTLIATAICRCLKRKGEQPIPFKGQNMSNNAWVDTKGREMAYSQALQSWSAGLEPSAEMNPVLLKPKGDCTSEVIHLGKSVGTSKAINYYEDWFDSGWEAIKKGLAILLKSKACLLYTSDAADE
;
A
#
# COMPACT_ATOMS: atom_id res chain seq x y z
N MET A 1 -22.37 13.24 0.34
CA MET A 1 -21.59 12.34 1.16
C MET A 1 -21.89 10.91 0.72
N PRO A 2 -21.00 10.22 0.02
CA PRO A 2 -21.21 8.83 -0.32
C PRO A 2 -20.99 7.96 0.93
N LYS A 3 -21.99 7.19 1.25
CA LYS A 3 -22.01 6.28 2.41
C LYS A 3 -20.91 5.21 2.25
N VAL A 4 -20.10 5.06 3.29
CA VAL A 4 -19.13 3.97 3.52
C VAL A 4 -19.86 2.60 3.61
N SER A 5 -20.52 2.19 2.53
CA SER A 5 -21.31 0.94 2.46
C SER A 5 -20.61 -0.19 1.70
N ILE A 6 -19.32 -0.01 1.32
CA ILE A 6 -18.62 -0.95 0.44
C ILE A 6 -17.90 -2.07 1.21
N ILE A 7 -17.65 -1.87 2.50
CA ILE A 7 -16.93 -2.88 3.32
C ILE A 7 -17.84 -4.05 3.73
N THR A 8 -19.15 -3.86 3.73
CA THR A 8 -20.12 -4.85 4.24
C THR A 8 -20.46 -5.98 3.25
N LYS A 9 -19.97 -5.93 2.01
CA LYS A 9 -20.23 -6.98 0.98
C LYS A 9 -19.03 -7.90 0.68
N MET A 10 -17.85 -7.63 1.21
CA MET A 10 -16.82 -8.62 1.30
C MET A 10 -17.01 -9.37 2.61
N SER A 11 -17.43 -10.61 2.58
CA SER A 11 -17.37 -11.51 3.74
C SER A 11 -15.88 -11.81 4.03
N ILE A 12 -15.18 -10.80 4.54
CA ILE A 12 -13.83 -10.95 5.05
C ILE A 12 -14.01 -11.66 6.39
N ASP A 13 -13.56 -12.90 6.46
CA ASP A 13 -13.40 -13.59 7.74
C ASP A 13 -12.28 -12.88 8.51
N LEU A 14 -12.64 -11.83 9.24
CA LEU A 14 -11.76 -11.01 10.06
C LEU A 14 -11.33 -11.76 11.33
N LYS A 15 -11.02 -13.03 11.25
CA LYS A 15 -10.45 -13.78 12.39
C LYS A 15 -9.12 -13.20 12.87
N ARG A 16 -8.50 -12.29 12.10
CA ARG A 16 -7.32 -11.52 12.50
C ARG A 16 -7.59 -10.05 12.26
N THR A 17 -7.64 -9.28 13.33
CA THR A 17 -7.80 -7.84 13.28
C THR A 17 -6.64 -7.20 12.54
N PRO A 18 -6.85 -6.46 11.44
CA PRO A 18 -5.79 -5.73 10.78
C PRO A 18 -5.22 -4.65 11.72
N LEU A 19 -3.91 -4.47 11.70
CA LEU A 19 -3.24 -3.44 12.46
C LEU A 19 -2.99 -2.24 11.53
N MET A 20 -3.39 -1.05 11.98
CA MET A 20 -3.17 0.20 11.25
C MET A 20 -2.15 1.08 11.97
N VAL A 21 -1.13 1.54 11.25
CA VAL A 21 -0.12 2.48 11.74
C VAL A 21 -0.36 3.83 11.09
N LEU A 22 -0.80 4.80 11.89
CA LEU A 22 -1.05 6.17 11.48
C LEU A 22 0.06 7.07 12.00
N GLY A 23 0.30 8.16 11.31
CA GLY A 23 1.20 9.23 11.75
C GLY A 23 0.55 10.59 11.58
N THR A 24 0.94 11.53 12.41
CA THR A 24 0.41 12.90 12.42
C THR A 24 1.03 13.79 11.34
N SER A 25 2.09 13.31 10.68
CA SER A 25 2.77 14.04 9.60
C SER A 25 3.60 13.11 8.73
N SER A 26 3.95 13.56 7.53
CA SER A 26 5.00 12.95 6.73
C SER A 26 6.33 13.00 7.51
N GLY A 27 7.15 11.98 7.39
CA GLY A 27 8.43 11.90 8.12
C GLY A 27 8.32 11.55 9.60
N ALA A 28 7.14 11.33 10.18
CA ALA A 28 6.93 10.97 11.60
C ALA A 28 7.51 9.60 12.02
N GLY A 29 8.23 8.90 11.13
CA GLY A 29 8.85 7.61 11.43
C GLY A 29 7.95 6.38 11.25
N LYS A 30 6.77 6.53 10.62
CA LYS A 30 5.82 5.42 10.36
C LYS A 30 6.47 4.21 9.71
N THR A 31 7.29 4.43 8.68
CA THR A 31 7.98 3.34 7.97
C THR A 31 8.86 2.53 8.93
N LEU A 32 9.65 3.19 9.78
CA LEU A 32 10.51 2.53 10.75
C LEU A 32 9.69 1.71 11.76
N ILE A 33 8.65 2.31 12.34
CA ILE A 33 7.78 1.64 13.31
C ILE A 33 7.05 0.46 12.67
N ALA A 34 6.47 0.63 11.49
CA ALA A 34 5.80 -0.46 10.78
C ALA A 34 6.78 -1.61 10.43
N THR A 35 8.02 -1.28 10.02
CA THR A 35 9.07 -2.26 9.76
C THR A 35 9.42 -3.05 11.04
N ALA A 36 9.57 -2.36 12.18
CA ALA A 36 9.82 -2.98 13.47
C ALA A 36 8.66 -3.89 13.91
N ILE A 37 7.41 -3.45 13.73
CA ILE A 37 6.22 -4.25 14.02
C ILE A 37 6.19 -5.51 13.14
N CYS A 38 6.44 -5.41 11.84
CA CYS A 38 6.56 -6.57 10.94
C CYS A 38 7.57 -7.57 11.48
N ARG A 39 8.76 -7.10 11.89
CA ARG A 39 9.80 -7.95 12.43
C ARG A 39 9.40 -8.60 13.75
N CYS A 40 8.78 -7.84 14.66
CA CYS A 40 8.32 -8.36 15.95
C CYS A 40 7.22 -9.42 15.78
N LEU A 41 6.24 -9.19 14.92
CA LEU A 41 5.17 -10.14 14.62
C LEU A 41 5.74 -11.42 14.00
N LYS A 42 6.66 -11.29 13.05
CA LYS A 42 7.36 -12.44 12.45
C LYS A 42 8.08 -13.29 13.50
N ARG A 43 8.79 -12.65 14.44
CA ARG A 43 9.50 -13.35 15.51
C ARG A 43 8.56 -14.05 16.50
N LYS A 44 7.32 -13.60 16.61
CA LYS A 44 6.26 -14.26 17.41
C LYS A 44 5.53 -15.38 16.65
N GLY A 45 5.97 -15.72 15.45
CA GLY A 45 5.38 -16.79 14.63
C GLY A 45 4.17 -16.32 13.80
N GLU A 46 3.84 -15.02 13.84
CA GLU A 46 2.80 -14.43 12.99
C GLU A 46 3.29 -14.21 11.55
N GLN A 47 2.36 -14.04 10.64
CA GLN A 47 2.66 -13.71 9.24
C GLN A 47 2.10 -12.32 8.91
N PRO A 48 2.80 -11.22 9.26
CA PRO A 48 2.35 -9.88 8.89
C PRO A 48 2.55 -9.66 7.40
N ILE A 49 1.55 -9.08 6.73
CA ILE A 49 1.67 -8.58 5.36
C ILE A 49 1.58 -7.06 5.41
N PRO A 50 2.62 -6.32 5.01
CA PRO A 50 2.54 -4.89 4.90
C PRO A 50 1.66 -4.51 3.70
N PHE A 51 0.86 -3.46 3.88
CA PHE A 51 0.01 -2.94 2.84
C PHE A 51 -0.10 -1.42 2.93
N LYS A 52 0.04 -0.75 1.82
CA LYS A 52 -0.32 0.67 1.66
C LYS A 52 -1.00 0.84 0.32
N GLY A 53 -2.30 1.14 0.33
CA GLY A 53 -3.13 1.22 -0.86
C GLY A 53 -2.56 2.18 -1.90
N GLN A 54 -2.22 3.40 -1.48
CA GLN A 54 -1.56 4.40 -2.30
C GLN A 54 -0.31 4.93 -1.58
N ASN A 55 0.77 5.13 -2.31
CA ASN A 55 1.98 5.78 -1.81
C ASN A 55 2.50 6.78 -2.83
N MET A 56 3.08 7.87 -2.35
CA MET A 56 3.79 8.84 -3.16
C MET A 56 5.28 8.77 -2.81
N SER A 57 6.11 8.33 -3.75
CA SER A 57 7.55 8.17 -3.50
C SER A 57 8.34 8.03 -4.80
N ASN A 58 9.51 8.65 -4.86
CA ASN A 58 10.50 8.39 -5.91
C ASN A 58 11.38 7.16 -5.60
N ASN A 59 11.36 6.68 -4.34
CA ASN A 59 12.10 5.48 -3.95
C ASN A 59 11.25 4.25 -4.26
N ALA A 60 11.52 3.62 -5.39
CA ALA A 60 10.86 2.41 -5.83
C ALA A 60 11.77 1.18 -5.73
N TRP A 61 11.16 0.02 -5.57
CA TRP A 61 11.75 -1.31 -5.69
C TRP A 61 11.07 -2.05 -6.83
N VAL A 62 11.81 -2.89 -7.53
CA VAL A 62 11.26 -3.75 -8.59
C VAL A 62 11.18 -5.17 -8.06
N ASP A 63 9.99 -5.76 -8.09
CA ASP A 63 9.79 -7.14 -7.66
C ASP A 63 10.36 -8.16 -8.69
N THR A 64 10.36 -9.43 -8.32
CA THR A 64 10.88 -10.53 -9.16
C THR A 64 10.14 -10.72 -10.49
N LYS A 65 8.98 -10.06 -10.65
CA LYS A 65 8.18 -10.05 -11.88
C LYS A 65 8.39 -8.78 -12.71
N GLY A 66 9.36 -7.93 -12.34
CA GLY A 66 9.64 -6.67 -13.02
C GLY A 66 8.59 -5.58 -12.75
N ARG A 67 7.89 -5.63 -11.61
CA ARG A 67 6.84 -4.67 -11.23
C ARG A 67 7.33 -3.74 -10.13
N GLU A 68 7.03 -2.46 -10.26
CA GLU A 68 7.46 -1.45 -9.31
C GLU A 68 6.52 -1.36 -8.08
N MET A 69 7.11 -1.12 -6.91
CA MET A 69 6.43 -0.80 -5.68
C MET A 69 7.27 0.16 -4.84
N ALA A 70 6.68 0.81 -3.85
CA ALA A 70 7.44 1.70 -2.98
C ALA A 70 8.44 0.91 -2.13
N TYR A 71 9.67 1.43 -2.01
CA TYR A 71 10.74 0.82 -1.22
C TYR A 71 10.36 0.58 0.24
N SER A 72 9.54 1.46 0.83
CA SER A 72 9.05 1.30 2.20
C SER A 72 8.28 -0.02 2.42
N GLN A 73 7.44 -0.41 1.47
CA GLN A 73 6.70 -1.68 1.55
C GLN A 73 7.62 -2.88 1.28
N ALA A 74 8.61 -2.73 0.40
CA ALA A 74 9.63 -3.77 0.21
C ALA A 74 10.43 -4.02 1.49
N LEU A 75 10.88 -2.96 2.17
CA LEU A 75 11.60 -3.05 3.45
C LEU A 75 10.77 -3.75 4.54
N GLN A 76 9.48 -3.41 4.64
CA GLN A 76 8.54 -4.04 5.56
C GLN A 76 8.33 -5.52 5.23
N SER A 77 8.26 -5.87 3.95
CA SER A 77 8.13 -7.26 3.48
C SER A 77 9.32 -8.12 3.89
N TRP A 78 10.55 -7.65 3.66
CA TRP A 78 11.75 -8.38 4.10
C TRP A 78 11.78 -8.55 5.61
N SER A 79 11.36 -7.53 6.37
CA SER A 79 11.28 -7.61 7.83
C SER A 79 10.23 -8.62 8.30
N ALA A 80 9.17 -8.82 7.53
CA ALA A 80 8.16 -9.85 7.71
C ALA A 80 8.62 -11.24 7.23
N GLY A 81 9.77 -11.33 6.54
CA GLY A 81 10.25 -12.57 5.92
C GLY A 81 9.43 -12.96 4.69
N LEU A 82 8.93 -11.98 3.95
CA LEU A 82 8.16 -12.15 2.72
C LEU A 82 8.92 -11.58 1.53
N GLU A 83 8.69 -12.15 0.36
CA GLU A 83 9.11 -11.55 -0.90
C GLU A 83 8.24 -10.34 -1.21
N PRO A 84 8.84 -9.16 -1.51
CA PRO A 84 8.08 -7.98 -1.91
C PRO A 84 7.25 -8.21 -3.16
N SER A 85 6.03 -7.72 -3.18
CA SER A 85 5.16 -7.81 -4.34
C SER A 85 4.32 -6.54 -4.53
N ALA A 86 4.06 -6.17 -5.77
CA ALA A 86 3.36 -4.94 -6.13
C ALA A 86 1.93 -4.86 -5.54
N GLU A 87 1.35 -5.99 -5.17
CA GLU A 87 0.06 -6.06 -4.47
C GLU A 87 0.10 -5.40 -3.09
N MET A 88 1.28 -5.29 -2.46
CA MET A 88 1.46 -4.65 -1.16
C MET A 88 1.44 -3.11 -1.24
N ASN A 89 1.66 -2.58 -2.44
CA ASN A 89 1.52 -1.16 -2.77
C ASN A 89 0.90 -1.02 -4.17
N PRO A 90 -0.42 -1.24 -4.30
CA PRO A 90 -1.08 -1.32 -5.60
C PRO A 90 -1.10 -0.01 -6.39
N VAL A 91 -1.05 1.15 -5.71
CA VAL A 91 -0.92 2.45 -6.36
C VAL A 91 0.33 3.15 -5.87
N LEU A 92 1.23 3.46 -6.81
CA LEU A 92 2.43 4.25 -6.54
C LEU A 92 2.43 5.48 -7.46
N LEU A 93 2.55 6.66 -6.85
CA LEU A 93 2.75 7.92 -7.54
C LEU A 93 4.23 8.30 -7.44
N LYS A 94 4.89 8.48 -8.60
CA LYS A 94 6.28 8.94 -8.66
C LYS A 94 6.30 10.40 -9.12
N PRO A 95 6.51 11.36 -8.21
CA PRO A 95 6.59 12.77 -8.57
C PRO A 95 7.66 13.01 -9.65
N LYS A 96 7.23 13.72 -10.69
CA LYS A 96 8.10 14.26 -11.75
C LYS A 96 8.07 15.77 -11.68
N GLY A 97 8.74 16.63 -11.90
CA GLY A 97 8.58 18.10 -11.80
C GLY A 97 7.21 18.61 -12.25
N ASP A 98 6.96 19.90 -12.08
CA ASP A 98 5.78 20.64 -12.55
C ASP A 98 4.41 20.08 -12.08
N CYS A 99 4.34 19.70 -10.80
CA CYS A 99 3.12 19.14 -10.20
C CYS A 99 2.56 17.94 -10.97
N THR A 100 3.42 17.16 -11.63
CA THR A 100 3.06 15.92 -12.31
C THR A 100 3.61 14.70 -11.59
N SER A 101 2.93 13.58 -11.71
CA SER A 101 3.40 12.29 -11.22
C SER A 101 3.17 11.20 -12.26
N GLU A 102 4.12 10.28 -12.37
CA GLU A 102 3.87 9.02 -13.03
C GLU A 102 2.96 8.17 -12.15
N VAL A 103 1.91 7.61 -12.74
CA VAL A 103 0.94 6.76 -12.07
C VAL A 103 1.27 5.31 -12.37
N ILE A 104 1.44 4.52 -11.31
CA ILE A 104 1.78 3.11 -11.38
C ILE A 104 0.68 2.32 -10.68
N HIS A 105 0.04 1.39 -11.39
CA HIS A 105 -0.95 0.47 -10.84
C HIS A 105 -0.44 -0.96 -10.87
N LEU A 106 -0.48 -1.65 -9.72
CA LEU A 106 0.00 -3.02 -9.55
C LEU A 106 1.38 -3.26 -10.19
N GLY A 107 2.24 -2.26 -10.04
CA GLY A 107 3.63 -2.27 -10.46
C GLY A 107 3.89 -1.96 -11.93
N LYS A 108 2.89 -1.53 -12.69
CA LYS A 108 3.03 -1.12 -14.10
C LYS A 108 2.67 0.34 -14.27
N SER A 109 3.48 1.09 -14.99
CA SER A 109 3.15 2.46 -15.37
C SER A 109 1.91 2.46 -16.26
N VAL A 110 0.91 3.27 -15.89
CA VAL A 110 -0.34 3.41 -16.61
C VAL A 110 -0.49 4.80 -17.25
N GLY A 111 0.34 5.76 -16.85
CA GLY A 111 0.35 7.09 -17.43
C GLY A 111 0.98 8.13 -16.52
N THR A 112 0.71 9.39 -16.82
CA THR A 112 1.15 10.55 -16.04
C THR A 112 -0.07 11.41 -15.73
N SER A 113 -0.15 11.92 -14.52
CA SER A 113 -1.22 12.82 -14.09
C SER A 113 -0.66 14.11 -13.53
N LYS A 114 -1.39 15.21 -13.73
CA LYS A 114 -1.20 16.43 -12.93
C LYS A 114 -1.91 16.25 -11.59
N ALA A 115 -1.34 16.80 -10.51
CA ALA A 115 -1.90 16.67 -9.18
C ALA A 115 -3.37 17.11 -9.09
N ILE A 116 -3.73 18.20 -9.80
CA ILE A 116 -5.09 18.75 -9.81
C ILE A 116 -6.14 17.81 -10.45
N ASN A 117 -5.71 16.99 -11.42
CA ASN A 117 -6.62 16.12 -12.17
C ASN A 117 -6.60 14.66 -11.67
N TYR A 118 -5.71 14.36 -10.73
CA TYR A 118 -5.49 12.97 -10.31
C TYR A 118 -6.77 12.25 -9.87
N TYR A 119 -7.59 12.89 -9.08
CA TYR A 119 -8.81 12.29 -8.57
C TYR A 119 -9.89 12.10 -9.66
N GLU A 120 -9.96 13.00 -10.64
CA GLU A 120 -10.92 12.88 -11.74
C GLU A 120 -10.50 11.78 -12.73
N ASP A 121 -9.21 11.72 -13.07
CA ASP A 121 -8.71 10.84 -14.12
C ASP A 121 -8.39 9.42 -13.63
N TRP A 122 -7.96 9.28 -12.37
CA TRP A 122 -7.31 8.05 -11.89
C TRP A 122 -7.96 7.41 -10.66
N PHE A 123 -8.93 8.05 -10.00
CA PHE A 123 -9.51 7.52 -8.77
C PHE A 123 -10.12 6.13 -8.96
N ASP A 124 -10.99 5.95 -9.95
CA ASP A 124 -11.70 4.68 -10.16
C ASP A 124 -10.72 3.54 -10.49
N SER A 125 -9.78 3.78 -11.41
CA SER A 125 -8.78 2.78 -11.79
C SER A 125 -7.80 2.46 -10.67
N GLY A 126 -7.41 3.46 -9.88
CA GLY A 126 -6.59 3.30 -8.67
C GLY A 126 -7.32 2.50 -7.59
N TRP A 127 -8.61 2.79 -7.37
CA TRP A 127 -9.44 2.06 -6.44
C TRP A 127 -9.60 0.58 -6.84
N GLU A 128 -9.78 0.30 -8.13
CA GLU A 128 -9.80 -1.09 -8.63
C GLU A 128 -8.46 -1.79 -8.42
N ALA A 129 -7.33 -1.10 -8.63
CA ALA A 129 -6.00 -1.64 -8.36
C ALA A 129 -5.83 -1.98 -6.86
N ILE A 130 -6.29 -1.10 -5.96
CA ILE A 130 -6.27 -1.30 -4.50
C ILE A 130 -7.11 -2.53 -4.11
N LYS A 131 -8.35 -2.62 -4.58
CA LYS A 131 -9.23 -3.77 -4.31
C LYS A 131 -8.61 -5.08 -4.80
N LYS A 132 -8.05 -5.07 -6.01
CA LYS A 132 -7.41 -6.24 -6.59
C LYS A 132 -6.17 -6.67 -5.82
N GLY A 133 -5.30 -5.74 -5.46
CA GLY A 133 -4.11 -6.03 -4.65
C GLY A 133 -4.50 -6.61 -3.30
N LEU A 134 -5.43 -5.97 -2.59
CA LEU A 134 -5.93 -6.43 -1.30
C LEU A 134 -6.57 -7.83 -1.39
N ALA A 135 -7.40 -8.09 -2.40
CA ALA A 135 -8.03 -9.39 -2.61
C ALA A 135 -7.01 -10.52 -2.83
N ILE A 136 -5.88 -10.23 -3.48
CA ILE A 136 -4.80 -11.22 -3.67
C ILE A 136 -4.12 -11.51 -2.32
N LEU A 137 -3.79 -10.47 -1.56
CA LEU A 137 -3.10 -10.63 -0.27
C LEU A 137 -3.96 -11.34 0.78
N LEU A 138 -5.26 -11.09 0.80
CA LEU A 138 -6.20 -11.71 1.74
C LEU A 138 -6.46 -13.21 1.49
N LYS A 139 -6.01 -13.77 0.36
CA LYS A 139 -6.04 -15.22 0.15
C LYS A 139 -5.09 -15.98 1.10
N SER A 140 -4.09 -15.31 1.62
CA SER A 140 -3.22 -15.87 2.67
C SER A 140 -3.82 -15.65 4.05
N LYS A 141 -3.58 -16.57 4.99
CA LYS A 141 -4.00 -16.43 6.40
C LYS A 141 -3.07 -15.48 7.17
N ALA A 142 -2.86 -14.29 6.67
CA ALA A 142 -1.89 -13.35 7.20
C ALA A 142 -2.56 -12.18 7.95
N CYS A 143 -1.83 -11.60 8.89
CA CYS A 143 -2.22 -10.36 9.57
C CYS A 143 -1.86 -9.17 8.69
N LEU A 144 -2.86 -8.37 8.27
CA LEU A 144 -2.62 -7.18 7.45
C LEU A 144 -2.07 -6.05 8.33
N LEU A 145 -0.92 -5.50 7.95
CA LEU A 145 -0.37 -4.29 8.53
C LEU A 145 -0.52 -3.15 7.52
N TYR A 146 -1.48 -2.27 7.77
CA TYR A 146 -1.77 -1.11 6.92
C TYR A 146 -1.05 0.13 7.43
N THR A 147 -0.46 0.90 6.53
CA THR A 147 0.14 2.21 6.84
C THR A 147 -0.55 3.32 6.07
N SER A 148 -0.89 4.42 6.75
CA SER A 148 -1.44 5.62 6.12
C SER A 148 -0.85 6.89 6.74
N ASP A 149 -0.88 7.96 5.97
CA ASP A 149 -0.52 9.31 6.41
C ASP A 149 -1.84 10.04 6.69
N ALA A 150 -2.15 10.28 7.97
CA ALA A 150 -3.37 10.96 8.38
C ALA A 150 -3.39 12.47 8.02
N ALA A 151 -2.27 13.00 7.53
CA ALA A 151 -2.13 14.40 7.13
C ALA A 151 -2.31 14.65 5.62
N ASP A 152 -2.46 13.60 4.82
CA ASP A 152 -2.55 13.67 3.35
C ASP A 152 -3.96 13.35 2.84
N GLU A 153 -4.96 13.26 3.75
CA GLU A 153 -6.37 13.00 3.45
C GLU A 153 -7.23 14.27 3.57
#